data_50a3fef02801c10d765700d2521ac7cc
#
_entry.id   50a3fef02801c10d765700d2521ac7cc
#
_cell.length_a   1.000
_cell.length_b   1.000
_cell.length_c   1.000
_cell.angle_alpha   90.00
_cell.angle_beta   90.00
_cell.angle_gamma   90.00
#
_symmetry.space_group_name_H-M   'P 1'
#
loop_
_entity.id
_entity.type
_entity.pdbx_description
1 polymer ?
#
loop_
_entity_poly.entity_id
_entity_poly.type
_entity_poly.pdbx_seq_one_letter_code
_entity_poly.pdbx_strand_id
1 'polypeptide(L)' 'MTVLTIIAAVLAVAAVVYLVIALVRPEKF' A
#
# COMPACT_ATOMS: atom_id res chain seq x y z
N MET A 1 -10.36 12.33 -13.72
CA MET A 1 -10.12 10.94 -13.35
C MET A 1 -9.62 10.17 -14.56
N THR A 2 -8.42 9.73 -14.49
CA THR A 2 -7.81 9.00 -15.60
C THR A 2 -7.25 7.69 -15.05
N VAL A 3 -6.74 6.89 -15.96
CA VAL A 3 -6.14 5.62 -15.58
C VAL A 3 -5.00 5.84 -14.61
N LEU A 4 -4.23 6.91 -14.82
CA LEU A 4 -3.13 7.22 -13.92
C LEU A 4 -3.61 7.45 -12.50
N THR A 5 -4.75 8.13 -12.35
CA THR A 5 -5.30 8.38 -11.03
C THR A 5 -5.69 7.08 -10.34
N ILE A 6 -6.27 6.17 -11.11
CA ILE A 6 -6.68 4.88 -10.55
C ILE A 6 -5.47 4.08 -10.12
N ILE A 7 -4.43 4.06 -10.94
CA ILE A 7 -3.21 3.35 -10.60
C ILE A 7 -2.59 3.93 -9.34
N ALA A 8 -2.57 5.25 -9.25
CA ALA A 8 -2.02 5.91 -8.07
C ALA A 8 -2.79 5.55 -6.82
N ALA A 9 -4.12 5.49 -6.93
CA ALA A 9 -4.95 5.14 -5.79
C ALA A 9 -4.67 3.72 -5.33
N VAL A 10 -4.53 2.79 -6.27
CA VAL A 10 -4.24 1.41 -5.94
C VAL A 10 -2.89 1.30 -5.24
N LEU A 11 -1.89 2.01 -5.76
CA LEU A 11 -0.57 1.99 -5.16
C LEU A 11 -0.59 2.57 -3.76
N ALA A 12 -1.35 3.62 -3.55
CA ALA A 12 -1.43 4.24 -2.23
C ALA A 12 -2.05 3.28 -1.22
N VAL A 13 -3.13 2.61 -1.61
CA VAL A 13 -3.78 1.64 -0.74
C VAL A 13 -2.83 0.49 -0.44
N ALA A 14 -2.14 0.00 -1.46
CA ALA A 14 -1.20 -1.09 -1.26
C ALA A 14 -0.09 -0.70 -0.30
N ALA A 15 0.39 0.53 -0.40
CA ALA A 15 1.43 1.01 0.49
C ALA A 15 0.94 1.07 1.93
N VAL A 16 -0.28 1.54 2.13
CA VAL A 16 -0.85 1.61 3.47
C VAL A 16 -0.99 0.22 4.07
N VAL A 17 -1.51 -0.71 3.28
CA VAL A 17 -1.66 -2.08 3.74
C VAL A 17 -0.30 -2.68 4.09
N TYR A 18 0.69 -2.42 3.25
CA TYR A 18 2.03 -2.91 3.50
C TYR A 18 2.57 -2.39 4.82
N LEU A 19 2.36 -1.10 5.09
CA LEU A 19 2.81 -0.51 6.33
C LEU A 19 2.12 -1.11 7.54
N VAL A 20 0.83 -1.36 7.42
CA VAL A 20 0.07 -1.96 8.51
C VAL A 20 0.61 -3.36 8.82
N ILE A 21 0.86 -4.14 7.78
CA ILE A 21 1.39 -5.48 7.96
C ILE A 21 2.77 -5.43 8.59
N ALA A 22 3.59 -4.47 8.18
CA ALA A 22 4.92 -4.32 8.73
C ALA A 22 4.88 -3.98 10.22
N LEU A 23 3.86 -3.22 10.63
CA LEU A 23 3.72 -2.88 12.03
C LEU A 23 3.27 -4.06 12.86
N VAL A 24 2.38 -4.87 12.30
CA VAL A 24 1.88 -6.04 13.01
C VAL A 24 2.92 -7.15 13.02
N ARG A 25 3.70 -7.26 11.94
CA ARG A 25 4.72 -8.31 11.86
C ARG A 25 6.05 -7.68 11.53
N PRO A 26 6.69 -7.08 12.50
CA PRO A 26 7.96 -6.40 12.27
C PRO A 26 9.10 -7.33 11.92
N GLU A 27 8.98 -8.58 12.23
CA GLU A 27 10.04 -9.51 11.92
C GLU A 27 9.82 -10.18 10.58
N LYS A 28 9.52 -9.41 9.60
CA LYS A 28 9.31 -9.93 8.32
C LYS A 28 10.52 -10.58 7.73
N PHE A 29 11.63 -10.25 8.12
CA PHE A 29 12.80 -10.91 7.70
C PHE A 29 13.77 -11.21 8.80
#